data_ecf824c91f47c5ff15e0e6a32336e626
#
_entry.id   ecf824c91f47c5ff15e0e6a32336e626
#
_cell.length_a   1.000
_cell.length_b   1.000
_cell.length_c   1.000
_cell.angle_alpha   90.00
_cell.angle_beta   90.00
_cell.angle_gamma   90.00
#
_symmetry.space_group_name_H-M   'P 1'
#
loop_
_entity.id
_entity.type
_entity.pdbx_description
1 polymer ?
#
loop_
_entity_poly.entity_id
_entity_poly.type
_entity_poly.pdbx_seq_one_letter_code
_entity_poly.pdbx_strand_id
1 'polypeptide(L)'
;MKKAIISLLAGLLCLAASTQRADTPQQRYIDKYSEIAVREMLRSGVPASITLAQGLLESGAGLSSLAVNGNNHFGIKCHKGWTGRSMRLDDDKPNECFRVYDQVEDSFRDHSDFLRYRDRYKFLFDLERTDYKGWAYGLKRAGYATDARYAEKLIKYIEDYGLDRYDLLTREEEATLPEAPHKIEEPTVVVVRGEGGVQTTVREEFQFPLSRTLYSLNGVPFVYAMEGETYRSIAKYYHLFRWEILKYNDLKKDQVLLPGTIVYLEAKKKKAPEGMDMYIVETDGEDFHAICQRFAVKEKAIRKLNGYKYGTVELREGDEVKLR
;
A
#
# COMPACT_ATOMS: atom_id res chain seq x y z
N MET A 1 -32.90 -48.72 -60.22
CA MET A 1 -32.52 -47.29 -60.21
C MET A 1 -32.33 -46.86 -58.73
N LYS A 2 -31.11 -46.88 -58.26
CA LYS A 2 -30.79 -46.43 -56.85
C LYS A 2 -30.15 -45.09 -56.91
N LYS A 3 -30.82 -44.09 -56.34
CA LYS A 3 -30.24 -42.70 -56.22
C LYS A 3 -29.38 -42.69 -54.95
N ALA A 4 -28.08 -42.42 -55.13
CA ALA A 4 -27.16 -42.16 -54.06
C ALA A 4 -27.30 -40.68 -53.63
N ILE A 5 -27.58 -40.49 -52.34
CA ILE A 5 -27.57 -39.16 -51.70
C ILE A 5 -26.15 -38.96 -51.13
N ILE A 6 -25.43 -38.01 -51.72
CA ILE A 6 -24.13 -37.58 -51.19
C ILE A 6 -24.40 -36.47 -50.16
N SER A 7 -24.24 -36.79 -48.88
CA SER A 7 -24.26 -35.78 -47.79
C SER A 7 -22.92 -35.07 -47.73
N LEU A 8 -22.94 -33.81 -48.05
CA LEU A 8 -21.77 -32.88 -47.94
C LEU A 8 -21.70 -32.40 -46.48
N LEU A 9 -20.85 -33.01 -45.65
CA LEU A 9 -20.51 -32.50 -44.32
C LEU A 9 -19.52 -31.34 -44.48
N ALA A 10 -20.03 -30.10 -44.42
CA ALA A 10 -19.19 -28.90 -44.32
C ALA A 10 -18.69 -28.80 -42.86
N GLY A 11 -17.48 -29.28 -42.62
CA GLY A 11 -16.78 -29.08 -41.38
C GLY A 11 -16.39 -27.62 -41.21
N LEU A 12 -17.08 -26.90 -40.30
CA LEU A 12 -16.73 -25.58 -39.88
C LEU A 12 -15.47 -25.66 -38.97
N LEU A 13 -14.29 -25.53 -39.57
CA LEU A 13 -13.05 -25.34 -38.81
C LEU A 13 -13.09 -23.92 -38.19
N CYS A 14 -13.50 -23.83 -36.92
CA CYS A 14 -13.18 -22.62 -36.12
C CYS A 14 -11.65 -22.56 -35.91
N LEU A 15 -10.99 -21.84 -36.75
CA LEU A 15 -9.63 -21.36 -36.48
C LEU A 15 -9.73 -20.40 -35.30
N ALA A 16 -9.51 -20.91 -34.08
CA ALA A 16 -9.16 -20.08 -32.95
C ALA A 16 -7.80 -19.45 -33.27
N ALA A 17 -7.83 -18.22 -33.80
CA ALA A 17 -6.65 -17.38 -33.90
C ALA A 17 -6.20 -17.08 -32.48
N SER A 18 -5.33 -17.92 -31.92
CA SER A 18 -4.52 -17.52 -30.77
C SER A 18 -3.68 -16.34 -31.24
N THR A 19 -4.10 -15.13 -30.92
CA THR A 19 -3.26 -13.94 -31.02
C THR A 19 -2.07 -14.21 -30.12
N GLN A 20 -0.95 -14.61 -30.75
CA GLN A 20 0.34 -14.71 -30.07
C GLN A 20 0.64 -13.30 -29.53
N ARG A 21 0.50 -13.13 -28.21
CA ARG A 21 0.91 -11.88 -27.53
C ARG A 21 2.36 -11.63 -27.91
N ALA A 22 2.65 -10.44 -28.39
CA ALA A 22 4.01 -10.06 -28.74
C ALA A 22 4.91 -10.19 -27.51
N ASP A 23 6.01 -10.95 -27.61
CA ASP A 23 7.01 -11.10 -26.57
C ASP A 23 7.88 -9.83 -26.45
N THR A 24 7.27 -8.74 -25.97
CA THR A 24 7.95 -7.46 -25.72
C THR A 24 8.43 -7.36 -24.28
N PRO A 25 9.47 -6.55 -24.00
CA PRO A 25 9.88 -6.27 -22.62
C PRO A 25 8.72 -5.80 -21.74
N GLN A 26 7.83 -4.99 -22.29
CA GLN A 26 6.65 -4.48 -21.60
C GLN A 26 5.68 -5.62 -21.24
N GLN A 27 5.40 -6.53 -22.19
CA GLN A 27 4.51 -7.66 -21.91
C GLN A 27 5.10 -8.59 -20.85
N ARG A 28 6.41 -8.88 -20.91
CA ARG A 28 7.09 -9.67 -19.87
C ARG A 28 7.04 -9.00 -18.49
N TYR A 29 7.17 -7.67 -18.45
CA TYR A 29 7.02 -6.90 -17.22
C TYR A 29 5.62 -7.06 -16.62
N ILE A 30 4.59 -6.89 -17.45
CA ILE A 30 3.19 -7.01 -17.04
C ILE A 30 2.92 -8.43 -16.51
N ASP A 31 3.31 -9.45 -17.27
CA ASP A 31 3.08 -10.85 -16.90
C ASP A 31 3.77 -11.21 -15.58
N LYS A 32 4.93 -10.61 -15.31
CA LYS A 32 5.69 -10.84 -14.07
C LYS A 32 5.16 -10.10 -12.85
N TYR A 33 4.61 -8.91 -13.03
CA TYR A 33 4.34 -8.00 -11.91
C TYR A 33 2.85 -7.64 -11.74
N SER A 34 1.95 -8.14 -12.59
CA SER A 34 0.52 -7.84 -12.50
C SER A 34 -0.10 -8.31 -11.18
N GLU A 35 0.29 -9.49 -10.70
CA GLU A 35 -0.19 -10.01 -9.43
C GLU A 35 0.21 -9.11 -8.25
N ILE A 36 1.48 -8.67 -8.22
CA ILE A 36 1.96 -7.76 -7.18
C ILE A 36 1.18 -6.43 -7.23
N ALA A 37 0.95 -5.89 -8.43
CA ALA A 37 0.20 -4.65 -8.61
C ALA A 37 -1.26 -4.80 -8.13
N VAL A 38 -1.91 -5.92 -8.41
CA VAL A 38 -3.28 -6.21 -7.94
C VAL A 38 -3.32 -6.34 -6.42
N ARG A 39 -2.38 -7.08 -5.81
CA ARG A 39 -2.29 -7.17 -4.34
C ARG A 39 -2.11 -5.81 -3.69
N GLU A 40 -1.23 -4.97 -4.24
CA GLU A 40 -1.02 -3.62 -3.75
C GLU A 40 -2.25 -2.73 -3.95
N MET A 41 -2.98 -2.86 -5.05
CA MET A 41 -4.25 -2.19 -5.26
C MET A 41 -5.28 -2.57 -4.19
N LEU A 42 -5.45 -3.85 -3.92
CA LEU A 42 -6.40 -4.34 -2.92
C LEU A 42 -6.02 -3.94 -1.49
N ARG A 43 -4.72 -3.73 -1.24
CA ARG A 43 -4.18 -3.26 0.04
C ARG A 43 -4.31 -1.75 0.21
N SER A 44 -3.88 -0.98 -0.79
CA SER A 44 -3.65 0.45 -0.68
C SER A 44 -4.76 1.31 -1.30
N GLY A 45 -5.49 0.76 -2.27
CA GLY A 45 -6.46 1.49 -3.08
C GLY A 45 -5.87 2.20 -4.30
N VAL A 46 -4.56 2.09 -4.55
CA VAL A 46 -3.94 2.59 -5.79
C VAL A 46 -4.29 1.64 -6.94
N PRO A 47 -4.85 2.10 -8.07
CA PRO A 47 -5.20 1.20 -9.17
C PRO A 47 -4.02 0.38 -9.67
N ALA A 48 -4.24 -0.90 -9.96
CA ALA A 48 -3.21 -1.80 -10.48
C ALA A 48 -2.71 -1.32 -11.86
N SER A 49 -3.60 -0.80 -12.68
CA SER A 49 -3.27 -0.19 -13.99
C SER A 49 -2.28 0.96 -13.85
N ILE A 50 -2.49 1.84 -12.89
CA ILE A 50 -1.60 2.98 -12.59
C ILE A 50 -0.24 2.47 -12.11
N THR A 51 -0.23 1.53 -11.16
CA THR A 51 1.01 0.94 -10.63
C THR A 51 1.83 0.28 -11.74
N LEU A 52 1.20 -0.52 -12.62
CA LEU A 52 1.87 -1.16 -13.75
C LEU A 52 2.39 -0.14 -14.77
N ALA A 53 1.58 0.86 -15.14
CA ALA A 53 1.99 1.88 -16.10
C ALA A 53 3.17 2.72 -15.58
N GLN A 54 3.15 3.10 -14.31
CA GLN A 54 4.27 3.78 -13.66
C GLN A 54 5.51 2.89 -13.62
N GLY A 55 5.37 1.64 -13.20
CA GLY A 55 6.49 0.69 -13.21
C GLY A 55 7.11 0.48 -14.59
N LEU A 56 6.30 0.36 -15.64
CA LEU A 56 6.77 0.30 -17.02
C LEU A 56 7.56 1.55 -17.44
N LEU A 57 7.03 2.72 -17.10
CA LEU A 57 7.62 4.00 -17.48
C LEU A 57 8.91 4.30 -16.71
N GLU A 58 8.86 4.21 -15.37
CA GLU A 58 9.95 4.61 -14.48
C GLU A 58 11.14 3.63 -14.53
N SER A 59 10.87 2.34 -14.73
CA SER A 59 11.90 1.31 -14.76
C SER A 59 12.37 0.91 -16.16
N GLY A 60 11.80 1.52 -17.21
CA GLY A 60 12.04 1.05 -18.58
C GLY A 60 11.65 -0.42 -18.76
N ALA A 61 10.44 -0.80 -18.31
CA ALA A 61 9.96 -2.18 -18.28
C ALA A 61 10.85 -3.14 -17.44
N GLY A 62 11.37 -2.64 -16.32
CA GLY A 62 12.21 -3.41 -15.40
C GLY A 62 13.67 -3.57 -15.86
N LEU A 63 14.10 -2.88 -16.92
CA LEU A 63 15.43 -3.01 -17.50
C LEU A 63 16.42 -1.93 -17.03
N SER A 64 15.96 -0.91 -16.31
CA SER A 64 16.85 0.14 -15.79
C SER A 64 17.83 -0.42 -14.76
N SER A 65 18.99 0.20 -14.64
CA SER A 65 20.00 -0.18 -13.63
C SER A 65 19.43 -0.16 -12.21
N LEU A 66 18.55 0.80 -11.92
CA LEU A 66 17.90 0.94 -10.63
C LEU A 66 16.93 -0.21 -10.34
N ALA A 67 16.16 -0.65 -11.35
CA ALA A 67 15.28 -1.80 -11.22
C ALA A 67 16.04 -3.12 -11.07
N VAL A 68 17.08 -3.33 -11.90
CA VAL A 68 17.85 -4.58 -11.94
C VAL A 68 18.73 -4.76 -10.70
N ASN A 69 19.45 -3.71 -10.27
CA ASN A 69 20.44 -3.80 -9.20
C ASN A 69 19.88 -3.34 -7.84
N GLY A 70 18.79 -2.59 -7.84
CA GLY A 70 18.20 -1.99 -6.64
C GLY A 70 16.78 -2.45 -6.34
N ASN A 71 16.18 -3.31 -7.16
CA ASN A 71 14.76 -3.69 -7.07
C ASN A 71 13.82 -2.47 -6.96
N ASN A 72 14.26 -1.29 -7.39
CA ASN A 72 13.51 -0.04 -7.28
C ASN A 72 12.90 0.31 -8.64
N HIS A 73 11.64 -0.07 -8.81
CA HIS A 73 10.91 0.05 -10.07
C HIS A 73 10.24 1.41 -10.27
N PHE A 74 10.26 2.28 -9.27
CA PHE A 74 9.53 3.56 -9.28
C PHE A 74 10.43 4.77 -9.05
N GLY A 75 11.75 4.59 -9.06
CA GLY A 75 12.69 5.70 -8.86
C GLY A 75 12.57 6.38 -7.49
N ILE A 76 12.23 5.62 -6.44
CA ILE A 76 12.03 6.22 -5.13
C ILE A 76 13.38 6.64 -4.54
N LYS A 77 13.52 7.97 -4.35
CA LYS A 77 14.72 8.60 -3.80
C LYS A 77 14.80 8.41 -2.28
N CYS A 78 16.02 8.42 -1.74
CA CYS A 78 16.22 8.45 -0.29
C CYS A 78 15.64 9.76 0.25
N HIS A 79 14.80 9.66 1.27
CA HIS A 79 14.32 10.82 2.02
C HIS A 79 15.04 10.90 3.36
N LYS A 80 14.94 12.05 4.01
CA LYS A 80 15.51 12.25 5.35
C LYS A 80 14.96 11.18 6.30
N GLY A 81 15.87 10.37 6.87
CA GLY A 81 15.52 9.25 7.75
C GLY A 81 15.55 7.86 7.08
N TRP A 82 15.85 7.77 5.78
CA TRP A 82 16.11 6.47 5.16
C TRP A 82 17.40 5.85 5.73
N THR A 83 17.30 4.64 6.26
CA THR A 83 18.43 3.88 6.86
C THR A 83 18.70 2.57 6.14
N GLY A 84 17.91 2.24 5.12
CA GLY A 84 18.10 1.05 4.28
C GLY A 84 19.25 1.21 3.29
N ARG A 85 19.48 0.16 2.50
CA ARG A 85 20.47 0.19 1.42
C ARG A 85 20.11 1.27 0.39
N SER A 86 21.12 1.84 -0.24
CA SER A 86 20.94 2.86 -1.26
C SER A 86 22.00 2.76 -2.35
N MET A 87 21.66 3.30 -3.52
CA MET A 87 22.62 3.50 -4.61
C MET A 87 22.58 4.94 -5.10
N ARG A 88 23.64 5.37 -5.75
CA ARG A 88 23.78 6.71 -6.29
C ARG A 88 23.73 6.66 -7.81
N LEU A 89 22.87 7.48 -8.39
CA LEU A 89 22.69 7.61 -9.84
C LEU A 89 22.46 9.07 -10.20
N ASP A 90 22.82 9.44 -11.41
CA ASP A 90 22.46 10.73 -11.98
C ASP A 90 21.02 10.68 -12.49
N ASP A 91 20.21 11.68 -12.09
CA ASP A 91 18.84 11.87 -12.51
C ASP A 91 18.61 13.36 -12.75
N ASP A 92 17.63 14.02 -12.12
CA ASP A 92 17.44 15.47 -12.19
C ASP A 92 18.70 16.25 -11.74
N LYS A 93 19.48 15.63 -10.84
CA LYS A 93 20.77 16.15 -10.35
C LYS A 93 21.82 15.03 -10.36
N PRO A 94 23.09 15.38 -10.46
CA PRO A 94 24.17 14.41 -10.31
C PRO A 94 24.15 13.76 -8.92
N ASN A 95 24.48 12.47 -8.87
CA ASN A 95 24.74 11.72 -7.64
C ASN A 95 23.55 11.68 -6.65
N GLU A 96 22.32 11.60 -7.15
CA GLU A 96 21.12 11.47 -6.31
C GLU A 96 21.03 10.09 -5.63
N CYS A 97 20.47 10.08 -4.43
CA CYS A 97 20.33 8.88 -3.63
C CYS A 97 18.99 8.19 -3.92
N PHE A 98 19.05 6.92 -4.33
CA PHE A 98 17.88 6.06 -4.54
C PHE A 98 17.86 4.90 -3.55
N ARG A 99 16.67 4.52 -3.11
CA ARG A 99 16.47 3.35 -2.24
C ARG A 99 16.82 2.07 -2.98
N VAL A 100 17.40 1.11 -2.25
CA VAL A 100 17.62 -0.26 -2.72
C VAL A 100 16.83 -1.20 -1.83
N TYR A 101 16.04 -2.07 -2.44
CA TYR A 101 15.19 -3.02 -1.75
C TYR A 101 15.76 -4.44 -1.84
N ASP A 102 15.41 -5.27 -0.87
CA ASP A 102 15.84 -6.67 -0.87
C ASP A 102 14.99 -7.49 -1.85
N GLN A 103 13.71 -7.13 -1.98
CA GLN A 103 12.75 -7.76 -2.90
C GLN A 103 12.03 -6.70 -3.73
N VAL A 104 11.54 -7.09 -4.91
CA VAL A 104 10.80 -6.19 -5.81
C VAL A 104 9.48 -5.75 -5.17
N GLU A 105 8.82 -6.63 -4.43
CA GLU A 105 7.58 -6.39 -3.71
C GLU A 105 7.68 -5.19 -2.77
N ASP A 106 8.84 -4.99 -2.13
CA ASP A 106 9.08 -3.85 -1.25
C ASP A 106 9.04 -2.53 -2.01
N SER A 107 9.50 -2.53 -3.26
CA SER A 107 9.42 -1.36 -4.14
C SER A 107 7.98 -1.02 -4.51
N PHE A 108 7.17 -2.02 -4.85
CA PHE A 108 5.74 -1.84 -5.16
C PHE A 108 4.97 -1.35 -3.94
N ARG A 109 5.25 -1.93 -2.79
CA ARG A 109 4.66 -1.50 -1.51
C ARG A 109 5.04 -0.05 -1.17
N ASP A 110 6.32 0.29 -1.24
CA ASP A 110 6.81 1.64 -0.92
C ASP A 110 6.20 2.69 -1.87
N HIS A 111 6.05 2.35 -3.15
CA HIS A 111 5.36 3.18 -4.13
C HIS A 111 3.88 3.40 -3.75
N SER A 112 3.15 2.33 -3.44
CA SER A 112 1.75 2.43 -3.04
C SER A 112 1.57 3.24 -1.76
N ASP A 113 2.45 3.03 -0.77
CA ASP A 113 2.45 3.78 0.48
C ASP A 113 2.85 5.25 0.26
N PHE A 114 3.78 5.51 -0.64
CA PHE A 114 4.15 6.88 -1.04
C PHE A 114 2.96 7.66 -1.58
N LEU A 115 2.12 7.04 -2.40
CA LEU A 115 0.90 7.67 -2.91
C LEU A 115 -0.17 7.76 -1.83
N ARG A 116 -0.36 6.69 -1.04
CA ARG A 116 -1.44 6.60 -0.07
C ARG A 116 -1.29 7.57 1.10
N TYR A 117 -0.05 7.78 1.60
CA TYR A 117 0.17 8.47 2.86
C TYR A 117 0.73 9.89 2.73
N ARG A 118 0.89 10.41 1.51
CA ARG A 118 1.31 11.80 1.30
C ARG A 118 0.12 12.70 1.01
N ASP A 119 -0.01 13.78 1.76
CA ASP A 119 -1.14 14.72 1.69
C ASP A 119 -1.45 15.21 0.27
N ARG A 120 -0.43 15.43 -0.55
CA ARG A 120 -0.59 15.94 -1.90
C ARG A 120 -1.29 14.98 -2.87
N TYR A 121 -1.34 13.67 -2.54
CA TYR A 121 -2.00 12.64 -3.35
C TYR A 121 -3.37 12.21 -2.80
N LYS A 122 -3.77 12.68 -1.61
CA LYS A 122 -5.01 12.23 -0.95
C LYS A 122 -6.24 12.33 -1.81
N PHE A 123 -6.37 13.40 -2.59
CA PHE A 123 -7.53 13.62 -3.45
C PHE A 123 -7.69 12.57 -4.56
N LEU A 124 -6.62 11.81 -4.89
CA LEU A 124 -6.69 10.71 -5.84
C LEU A 124 -7.58 9.58 -5.34
N PHE A 125 -7.65 9.40 -4.04
CA PHE A 125 -8.43 8.34 -3.40
C PHE A 125 -9.92 8.70 -3.25
N ASP A 126 -10.33 9.89 -3.71
CA ASP A 126 -11.72 10.28 -3.89
C ASP A 126 -12.24 9.89 -5.30
N LEU A 127 -11.33 9.47 -6.20
CA LEU A 127 -11.66 8.96 -7.54
C LEU A 127 -12.03 7.47 -7.45
N GLU A 128 -12.87 7.06 -8.40
CA GLU A 128 -13.13 5.63 -8.59
C GLU A 128 -11.83 4.91 -8.98
N ARG A 129 -11.67 3.70 -8.48
CA ARG A 129 -10.49 2.85 -8.76
C ARG A 129 -10.29 2.61 -10.26
N THR A 130 -11.38 2.53 -11.02
CA THR A 130 -11.40 2.32 -12.46
C THR A 130 -11.21 3.59 -13.29
N ASP A 131 -11.19 4.77 -12.66
CA ASP A 131 -10.92 6.04 -13.35
C ASP A 131 -9.42 6.29 -13.50
N TYR A 132 -8.74 5.39 -14.24
CA TYR A 132 -7.31 5.53 -14.49
C TYR A 132 -6.91 6.84 -15.16
N LYS A 133 -7.80 7.47 -15.95
CA LYS A 133 -7.55 8.78 -16.58
C LYS A 133 -7.51 9.89 -15.52
N GLY A 134 -8.50 9.92 -14.64
CA GLY A 134 -8.52 10.82 -13.49
C GLY A 134 -7.29 10.65 -12.59
N TRP A 135 -6.88 9.41 -12.35
CA TRP A 135 -5.67 9.09 -11.61
C TRP A 135 -4.40 9.61 -12.30
N ALA A 136 -4.22 9.35 -13.62
CA ALA A 136 -3.04 9.78 -14.37
C ALA A 136 -2.90 11.30 -14.38
N TYR A 137 -3.97 12.04 -14.71
CA TYR A 137 -3.95 13.51 -14.67
C TYR A 137 -3.80 14.05 -13.24
N GLY A 138 -4.39 13.38 -12.27
CA GLY A 138 -4.26 13.72 -10.87
C GLY A 138 -2.82 13.58 -10.35
N LEU A 139 -2.11 12.51 -10.71
CA LEU A 139 -0.68 12.33 -10.41
C LEU A 139 0.16 13.46 -11.01
N LYS A 140 -0.09 13.83 -12.27
CA LYS A 140 0.59 14.97 -12.91
C LYS A 140 0.31 16.28 -12.19
N ARG A 141 -0.96 16.55 -11.83
CA ARG A 141 -1.37 17.74 -11.07
C ARG A 141 -0.73 17.79 -9.69
N ALA A 142 -0.57 16.64 -9.02
CA ALA A 142 0.10 16.53 -7.74
C ALA A 142 1.63 16.70 -7.84
N GLY A 143 2.19 16.79 -9.05
CA GLY A 143 3.62 16.95 -9.26
C GLY A 143 4.41 15.66 -9.02
N TYR A 144 3.86 14.50 -9.40
CA TYR A 144 4.60 13.23 -9.32
C TYR A 144 5.81 13.27 -10.27
N ALA A 145 5.63 13.80 -11.47
CA ALA A 145 6.69 13.97 -12.46
C ALA A 145 6.69 15.38 -13.06
N THR A 146 7.86 15.83 -13.49
CA THR A 146 8.05 17.14 -14.17
C THR A 146 7.60 17.10 -15.63
N ASP A 147 7.68 15.94 -16.30
CA ASP A 147 7.29 15.75 -17.71
C ASP A 147 5.85 16.22 -17.96
N ALA A 148 5.70 17.16 -18.90
CA ALA A 148 4.38 17.71 -19.27
C ALA A 148 3.40 16.65 -19.79
N ARG A 149 3.92 15.61 -20.45
CA ARG A 149 3.13 14.52 -21.05
C ARG A 149 3.09 13.26 -20.20
N TYR A 150 3.32 13.38 -18.89
CA TYR A 150 3.36 12.24 -17.98
C TYR A 150 2.04 11.46 -17.96
N ALA A 151 0.92 12.19 -17.82
CA ALA A 151 -0.40 11.57 -17.78
C ALA A 151 -0.72 10.81 -19.08
N GLU A 152 -0.45 11.42 -20.23
CA GLU A 152 -0.69 10.81 -21.53
C GLU A 152 0.17 9.55 -21.75
N LYS A 153 1.40 9.54 -21.24
CA LYS A 153 2.25 8.35 -21.29
C LYS A 153 1.68 7.19 -20.45
N LEU A 154 1.20 7.48 -19.25
CA LEU A 154 0.54 6.46 -18.42
C LEU A 154 -0.72 5.91 -19.10
N ILE A 155 -1.60 6.81 -19.57
CA ILE A 155 -2.83 6.44 -20.27
C ILE A 155 -2.51 5.57 -21.47
N LYS A 156 -1.50 5.95 -22.26
CA LYS A 156 -1.07 5.17 -23.42
C LYS A 156 -0.63 3.75 -23.03
N TYR A 157 0.17 3.57 -22.00
CA TYR A 157 0.53 2.23 -21.52
C TYR A 157 -0.70 1.44 -21.06
N ILE A 158 -1.62 2.08 -20.33
CA ILE A 158 -2.83 1.42 -19.86
C ILE A 158 -3.68 0.94 -21.04
N GLU A 159 -3.90 1.79 -22.05
CA GLU A 159 -4.72 1.49 -23.23
C GLU A 159 -4.02 0.50 -24.19
N ASP A 160 -2.73 0.66 -24.47
CA ASP A 160 -1.98 -0.23 -25.38
C ASP A 160 -1.92 -1.67 -24.86
N TYR A 161 -1.84 -1.87 -23.54
CA TYR A 161 -1.71 -3.19 -22.92
C TYR A 161 -2.98 -3.66 -22.20
N GLY A 162 -4.06 -2.86 -22.21
CA GLY A 162 -5.34 -3.18 -21.55
C GLY A 162 -5.16 -3.40 -20.05
N LEU A 163 -4.38 -2.53 -19.37
CA LEU A 163 -4.06 -2.70 -17.95
C LEU A 163 -5.24 -2.42 -17.04
N ASP A 164 -6.22 -1.65 -17.51
CA ASP A 164 -7.45 -1.31 -16.79
C ASP A 164 -8.26 -2.53 -16.37
N ARG A 165 -8.12 -3.67 -17.07
CA ARG A 165 -8.74 -4.94 -16.66
C ARG A 165 -8.31 -5.40 -15.26
N TYR A 166 -7.11 -5.07 -14.82
CA TYR A 166 -6.61 -5.44 -13.49
C TYR A 166 -7.28 -4.64 -12.37
N ASP A 167 -7.83 -3.47 -12.67
CA ASP A 167 -8.53 -2.63 -11.70
C ASP A 167 -9.91 -3.19 -11.30
N LEU A 168 -10.43 -4.12 -12.08
CA LEU A 168 -11.72 -4.78 -11.83
C LEU A 168 -11.59 -5.97 -10.85
N LEU A 169 -10.39 -6.49 -10.64
CA LEU A 169 -10.18 -7.72 -9.87
C LEU A 169 -10.51 -7.54 -8.39
N THR A 170 -11.12 -8.57 -7.83
CA THR A 170 -11.46 -8.69 -6.42
C THR A 170 -10.47 -9.61 -5.70
N ARG A 171 -10.57 -9.73 -4.36
CA ARG A 171 -9.74 -10.65 -3.57
C ARG A 171 -9.98 -12.13 -3.92
N GLU A 172 -11.19 -12.48 -4.30
CA GLU A 172 -11.56 -13.85 -4.67
C GLU A 172 -10.93 -14.21 -6.02
N GLU A 173 -10.87 -13.25 -6.94
CA GLU A 173 -10.26 -13.41 -8.26
C GLU A 173 -8.74 -13.35 -8.21
N GLU A 174 -8.15 -12.58 -7.27
CA GLU A 174 -6.71 -12.59 -7.00
C GLU A 174 -6.19 -14.01 -6.70
N ALA A 175 -6.92 -14.76 -5.88
CA ALA A 175 -6.56 -16.13 -5.50
C ALA A 175 -6.52 -17.10 -6.69
N THR A 176 -7.07 -16.73 -7.85
CA THR A 176 -7.07 -17.53 -9.08
C THR A 176 -5.97 -17.13 -10.06
N LEU A 177 -5.23 -16.05 -9.80
CA LEU A 177 -4.09 -15.67 -10.62
C LEU A 177 -2.96 -16.70 -10.44
N PRO A 178 -2.26 -17.08 -11.53
CA PRO A 178 -1.13 -18.01 -11.42
C PRO A 178 -0.09 -17.38 -10.50
N GLU A 179 0.29 -18.10 -9.45
CA GLU A 179 1.38 -17.69 -8.58
C GLU A 179 2.63 -17.41 -9.43
N ALA A 180 3.16 -16.19 -9.32
CA ALA A 180 4.50 -15.93 -9.84
C ALA A 180 5.46 -16.93 -9.18
N PRO A 181 6.42 -17.53 -9.92
CA PRO A 181 7.29 -18.55 -9.36
C PRO A 181 8.15 -17.96 -8.23
N HIS A 182 7.60 -17.99 -7.03
CA HIS A 182 8.37 -17.74 -5.82
C HIS A 182 9.28 -18.93 -5.60
N LYS A 183 10.53 -18.84 -6.04
CA LYS A 183 11.59 -19.61 -5.41
C LYS A 183 11.80 -18.99 -4.02
N ILE A 184 10.97 -19.39 -3.08
CA ILE A 184 11.35 -19.32 -1.67
C ILE A 184 12.42 -20.41 -1.53
N GLU A 185 13.69 -20.03 -1.64
CA GLU A 185 14.74 -20.84 -1.06
C GLU A 185 14.51 -20.76 0.44
N GLU A 186 13.97 -21.84 1.01
CA GLU A 186 13.94 -22.02 2.45
C GLU A 186 15.35 -21.75 2.99
N PRO A 187 15.52 -20.95 4.05
CA PRO A 187 16.81 -20.70 4.62
C PRO A 187 17.40 -22.05 5.06
N THR A 188 18.40 -22.51 4.35
CA THR A 188 19.16 -23.70 4.69
C THR A 188 19.82 -23.42 6.03
N VAL A 189 19.34 -24.05 7.08
CA VAL A 189 19.97 -24.02 8.40
C VAL A 189 21.29 -24.75 8.28
N VAL A 190 22.37 -23.99 8.04
CA VAL A 190 23.73 -24.53 8.12
C VAL A 190 24.08 -24.67 9.60
N VAL A 191 23.89 -25.86 10.13
CA VAL A 191 24.39 -26.21 11.47
C VAL A 191 25.91 -26.38 11.37
N VAL A 192 26.67 -25.34 11.67
CA VAL A 192 28.09 -25.43 11.86
C VAL A 192 28.34 -26.02 13.26
N ARG A 193 28.69 -27.31 13.34
CA ARG A 193 29.19 -27.91 14.58
C ARG A 193 30.64 -27.48 14.75
N GLY A 194 30.88 -26.48 15.60
CA GLY A 194 32.20 -26.16 16.16
C GLY A 194 32.26 -26.65 17.60
N GLU A 195 33.36 -27.33 17.94
CA GLU A 195 33.65 -27.71 19.34
C GLU A 195 33.86 -26.46 20.18
N GLY A 196 33.01 -26.24 21.17
CA GLY A 196 33.14 -25.17 22.16
C GLY A 196 31.87 -24.28 22.23
N GLY A 197 31.03 -24.56 23.21
CA GLY A 197 30.03 -23.67 23.81
C GLY A 197 29.05 -22.98 22.86
N VAL A 198 27.81 -23.46 22.83
CA VAL A 198 26.68 -22.87 22.09
C VAL A 198 26.34 -21.51 22.67
N GLN A 199 26.72 -20.42 22.00
CA GLN A 199 26.03 -19.13 22.14
C GLN A 199 25.04 -19.01 20.97
N THR A 200 23.80 -19.36 21.24
CA THR A 200 22.67 -19.10 20.32
C THR A 200 22.33 -17.63 20.41
N THR A 201 22.92 -16.81 19.53
CA THR A 201 22.32 -15.51 19.20
C THR A 201 21.17 -15.78 18.25
N VAL A 202 19.99 -15.95 18.81
CA VAL A 202 18.74 -15.84 18.06
C VAL A 202 18.66 -14.41 17.58
N ARG A 203 19.04 -14.11 16.34
CA ARG A 203 18.54 -12.94 15.67
C ARG A 203 17.06 -13.22 15.41
N GLU A 204 16.21 -12.67 16.26
CA GLU A 204 14.81 -12.50 15.91
C GLU A 204 14.76 -11.56 14.69
N GLU A 205 14.79 -12.13 13.50
CA GLU A 205 14.31 -11.45 12.31
C GLU A 205 12.81 -11.27 12.50
N PHE A 206 12.42 -10.06 12.80
CA PHE A 206 11.02 -9.64 12.88
C PHE A 206 10.44 -9.74 11.46
N GLN A 207 9.94 -10.92 11.09
CA GLN A 207 9.17 -11.11 9.88
C GLN A 207 7.78 -10.50 10.10
N PHE A 208 7.59 -9.27 9.61
CA PHE A 208 6.25 -8.74 9.45
C PHE A 208 5.53 -9.60 8.40
N PRO A 209 4.34 -10.14 8.70
CA PRO A 209 3.58 -10.85 7.68
C PRO A 209 3.34 -9.91 6.50
N LEU A 210 3.60 -10.39 5.29
CA LEU A 210 3.52 -9.68 4.01
C LEU A 210 2.11 -9.12 3.69
N SER A 211 1.10 -9.41 4.52
CA SER A 211 -0.28 -8.97 4.35
C SER A 211 -0.88 -8.45 5.66
N ARG A 212 -0.44 -7.26 6.11
CA ARG A 212 -1.14 -6.60 7.22
C ARG A 212 -2.40 -5.93 6.69
N THR A 213 -3.56 -6.36 7.19
CA THR A 213 -4.85 -5.76 6.80
C THR A 213 -4.89 -4.29 7.21
N LEU A 214 -5.18 -3.42 6.25
CA LEU A 214 -5.47 -2.02 6.48
C LEU A 214 -6.98 -1.86 6.69
N TYR A 215 -7.34 -1.19 7.77
CA TYR A 215 -8.72 -0.91 8.13
C TYR A 215 -9.02 0.58 7.95
N SER A 216 -10.29 0.93 7.89
CA SER A 216 -10.72 2.34 7.86
C SER A 216 -11.83 2.58 8.87
N LEU A 217 -11.74 3.69 9.59
CA LEU A 217 -12.77 4.15 10.51
C LEU A 217 -12.93 5.66 10.35
N ASN A 218 -14.15 6.13 10.18
CA ASN A 218 -14.44 7.54 9.87
C ASN A 218 -13.63 8.06 8.65
N GLY A 219 -13.38 7.18 7.67
CA GLY A 219 -12.52 7.47 6.51
C GLY A 219 -11.05 7.73 6.86
N VAL A 220 -10.57 7.23 8.00
CA VAL A 220 -9.17 7.34 8.43
C VAL A 220 -8.56 5.94 8.47
N PRO A 221 -7.49 5.67 7.70
CA PRO A 221 -6.84 4.37 7.68
C PRO A 221 -6.13 4.09 9.00
N PHE A 222 -6.22 2.84 9.44
CA PHE A 222 -5.55 2.38 10.65
C PHE A 222 -5.15 0.91 10.56
N VAL A 223 -4.27 0.50 11.46
CA VAL A 223 -3.89 -0.90 11.68
C VAL A 223 -4.05 -1.26 13.16
N TYR A 224 -4.25 -2.54 13.41
CA TYR A 224 -4.11 -3.06 14.78
C TYR A 224 -2.64 -3.35 15.07
N ALA A 225 -2.15 -2.90 16.22
CA ALA A 225 -0.80 -3.24 16.69
C ALA A 225 -0.67 -4.74 16.93
N MET A 226 0.50 -5.27 16.63
CA MET A 226 0.89 -6.65 16.95
C MET A 226 1.76 -6.65 18.22
N GLU A 227 2.04 -7.84 18.74
CA GLU A 227 2.91 -8.00 19.91
C GLU A 227 4.31 -7.41 19.65
N GLY A 228 4.82 -6.64 20.61
CA GLY A 228 6.14 -6.03 20.55
C GLY A 228 6.26 -4.76 19.68
N GLU A 229 5.19 -4.33 19.02
CA GLU A 229 5.21 -3.11 18.21
C GLU A 229 5.17 -1.82 19.04
N THR A 230 5.72 -0.77 18.46
CA THR A 230 5.65 0.61 18.93
C THR A 230 5.13 1.52 17.82
N TYR A 231 4.70 2.73 18.15
CA TYR A 231 4.39 3.73 17.11
C TYR A 231 5.57 3.98 16.18
N ARG A 232 6.79 3.92 16.70
CA ARG A 232 8.01 4.09 15.89
C ARG A 232 8.21 2.96 14.90
N SER A 233 8.00 1.70 15.29
CA SER A 233 8.14 0.55 14.39
C SER A 233 7.08 0.60 13.29
N ILE A 234 5.83 0.91 13.64
CA ILE A 234 4.73 1.08 12.68
C ILE A 234 4.99 2.30 11.76
N ALA A 235 5.45 3.43 12.31
CA ALA A 235 5.82 4.59 11.49
C ALA A 235 6.91 4.23 10.47
N LYS A 236 7.93 3.48 10.89
CA LYS A 236 8.99 3.00 10.00
C LYS A 236 8.43 2.11 8.90
N TYR A 237 7.53 1.20 9.23
CA TYR A 237 6.90 0.28 8.28
C TYR A 237 6.06 1.03 7.23
N TYR A 238 5.28 2.04 7.66
CA TYR A 238 4.44 2.84 6.77
C TYR A 238 5.12 4.12 6.26
N HIS A 239 6.45 4.24 6.38
CA HIS A 239 7.25 5.39 5.93
C HIS A 239 6.76 6.75 6.43
N LEU A 240 6.14 6.75 7.61
CA LEU A 240 5.74 7.95 8.32
C LEU A 240 6.89 8.49 9.17
N PHE A 241 6.93 9.79 9.38
CA PHE A 241 7.78 10.33 10.42
C PHE A 241 7.21 9.95 11.79
N ARG A 242 8.11 9.71 12.76
CA ARG A 242 7.69 9.41 14.13
C ARG A 242 6.73 10.47 14.71
N TRP A 243 6.95 11.73 14.41
CA TRP A 243 6.09 12.81 14.88
C TRP A 243 4.71 12.81 14.20
N GLU A 244 4.60 12.33 12.96
CA GLU A 244 3.33 12.23 12.24
C GLU A 244 2.44 11.17 12.88
N ILE A 245 2.94 9.95 13.04
CA ILE A 245 2.14 8.88 13.63
C ILE A 245 1.74 9.20 15.07
N LEU A 246 2.62 9.80 15.86
CA LEU A 246 2.27 10.26 17.20
C LEU A 246 1.20 11.35 17.18
N LYS A 247 1.31 12.31 16.25
CA LYS A 247 0.30 13.38 16.05
C LYS A 247 -1.03 12.83 15.57
N TYR A 248 -1.02 11.83 14.68
CA TYR A 248 -2.25 11.21 14.17
C TYR A 248 -3.01 10.46 15.27
N ASN A 249 -2.27 9.96 16.25
CA ASN A 249 -2.83 9.25 17.41
C ASN A 249 -2.96 10.11 18.67
N ASP A 250 -2.83 11.46 18.56
CA ASP A 250 -2.91 12.43 19.66
C ASP A 250 -1.90 12.17 20.81
N LEU A 251 -0.71 11.65 20.48
CA LEU A 251 0.33 11.29 21.44
C LEU A 251 1.55 12.24 21.38
N LYS A 252 2.23 12.38 22.51
CA LYS A 252 3.47 13.16 22.61
C LYS A 252 4.74 12.30 22.66
N LYS A 253 4.62 11.07 23.12
CA LYS A 253 5.74 10.14 23.32
C LYS A 253 5.40 8.77 22.73
N ASP A 254 6.43 8.08 22.30
CA ASP A 254 6.35 6.71 21.84
C ASP A 254 6.19 5.75 23.03
N GLN A 255 5.49 4.66 22.81
CA GLN A 255 5.25 3.61 23.80
C GLN A 255 5.12 2.26 23.10
N VAL A 256 5.37 1.20 23.86
CA VAL A 256 5.06 -0.17 23.44
C VAL A 256 3.55 -0.32 23.38
N LEU A 257 3.08 -0.93 22.32
CA LEU A 257 1.65 -1.11 22.06
C LEU A 257 1.19 -2.48 22.57
N LEU A 258 0.00 -2.51 23.11
CA LEU A 258 -0.67 -3.78 23.37
C LEU A 258 -1.20 -4.34 22.03
N PRO A 259 -1.16 -5.66 21.82
CA PRO A 259 -1.78 -6.28 20.66
C PRO A 259 -3.24 -5.84 20.52
N GLY A 260 -3.67 -5.50 19.31
CA GLY A 260 -5.03 -5.01 19.04
C GLY A 260 -5.22 -3.50 19.25
N THR A 261 -4.21 -2.75 19.70
CA THR A 261 -4.30 -1.28 19.76
C THR A 261 -4.49 -0.70 18.37
N ILE A 262 -5.49 0.19 18.21
CA ILE A 262 -5.73 0.93 16.95
C ILE A 262 -4.65 1.98 16.77
N VAL A 263 -3.96 1.94 15.63
CA VAL A 263 -2.93 2.91 15.26
C VAL A 263 -3.30 3.57 13.95
N TYR A 264 -3.69 4.83 14.00
CA TYR A 264 -4.04 5.62 12.83
C TYR A 264 -2.80 6.03 12.04
N LEU A 265 -2.88 5.83 10.73
CA LEU A 265 -1.82 6.15 9.77
C LEU A 265 -2.02 7.52 9.12
N GLU A 266 -3.16 8.15 9.38
CA GLU A 266 -3.51 9.50 8.96
C GLU A 266 -4.15 10.31 10.09
N ALA A 267 -4.26 11.62 9.86
CA ALA A 267 -4.87 12.51 10.83
C ALA A 267 -6.36 12.20 11.02
N LYS A 268 -6.75 11.89 12.24
CA LYS A 268 -8.16 11.70 12.63
C LYS A 268 -9.04 12.92 12.27
N LYS A 269 -10.32 12.72 12.13
CA LYS A 269 -11.28 13.78 11.77
C LYS A 269 -11.58 14.69 12.98
N LYS A 270 -12.19 15.83 12.73
CA LYS A 270 -12.60 16.74 13.80
C LYS A 270 -13.96 16.38 14.40
N LYS A 271 -14.72 15.52 13.70
CA LYS A 271 -16.07 15.07 14.05
C LYS A 271 -16.23 13.60 13.72
N ALA A 272 -17.07 12.89 14.45
CA ALA A 272 -17.46 11.53 14.14
C ALA A 272 -18.34 11.46 12.85
N PRO A 273 -18.55 10.27 12.28
CA PRO A 273 -19.44 10.08 11.15
C PRO A 273 -20.88 10.55 11.47
N GLU A 274 -21.66 10.75 10.43
CA GLU A 274 -23.09 11.03 10.55
C GLU A 274 -23.81 9.90 11.29
N GLY A 275 -24.70 10.26 12.22
CA GLY A 275 -25.39 9.30 13.08
C GLY A 275 -24.62 8.87 14.36
N MET A 276 -23.38 9.36 14.54
CA MET A 276 -22.60 9.16 15.77
C MET A 276 -22.35 10.51 16.46
N ASP A 277 -23.42 11.18 16.85
CA ASP A 277 -23.32 12.55 17.37
C ASP A 277 -22.85 12.60 18.83
N MET A 278 -23.10 11.53 19.59
CA MET A 278 -22.85 11.45 21.03
C MET A 278 -22.46 10.04 21.44
N TYR A 279 -21.59 9.92 22.42
CA TYR A 279 -21.23 8.70 23.13
C TYR A 279 -21.63 8.80 24.58
N ILE A 280 -22.27 7.77 25.11
CA ILE A 280 -22.56 7.63 26.52
C ILE A 280 -21.46 6.80 27.17
N VAL A 281 -20.82 7.33 28.19
CA VAL A 281 -19.75 6.65 28.91
C VAL A 281 -20.30 5.40 29.59
N GLU A 282 -19.67 4.26 29.35
CA GLU A 282 -20.15 2.95 29.78
C GLU A 282 -19.69 2.58 31.20
N THR A 283 -18.56 3.16 31.64
CA THR A 283 -17.95 2.83 32.95
C THR A 283 -17.25 4.05 33.54
N ASP A 284 -17.21 4.13 34.88
CA ASP A 284 -16.45 5.16 35.57
C ASP A 284 -14.97 5.13 35.21
N GLY A 285 -14.40 6.31 34.92
CA GLY A 285 -12.98 6.46 34.65
C GLY A 285 -12.54 6.01 33.25
N GLU A 286 -13.49 5.84 32.32
CA GLU A 286 -13.15 5.51 30.92
C GLU A 286 -12.22 6.57 30.32
N ASP A 287 -11.15 6.10 29.65
CA ASP A 287 -10.13 7.02 29.10
C ASP A 287 -10.66 7.81 27.91
N PHE A 288 -10.70 9.13 28.08
CA PHE A 288 -11.13 10.06 27.04
C PHE A 288 -10.31 9.92 25.74
N HIS A 289 -9.03 9.62 25.83
CA HIS A 289 -8.19 9.35 24.65
C HIS A 289 -8.69 8.08 23.94
N ALA A 290 -9.00 7.02 24.68
CA ALA A 290 -9.51 5.77 24.11
C ALA A 290 -10.85 5.97 23.40
N ILE A 291 -11.75 6.81 23.94
CA ILE A 291 -13.00 7.21 23.27
C ILE A 291 -12.68 7.90 21.93
N CYS A 292 -11.77 8.87 21.91
CA CYS A 292 -11.39 9.59 20.69
C CYS A 292 -10.71 8.66 19.67
N GLN A 293 -9.97 7.64 20.11
CA GLN A 293 -9.42 6.60 19.23
C GLN A 293 -10.52 5.72 18.65
N ARG A 294 -11.49 5.29 19.46
CA ARG A 294 -12.62 4.42 19.04
C ARG A 294 -13.45 5.04 17.90
N PHE A 295 -13.58 6.36 17.83
CA PHE A 295 -14.37 7.07 16.81
C PHE A 295 -13.55 7.78 15.72
N ALA A 296 -12.23 7.56 15.68
CA ALA A 296 -11.31 8.22 14.75
C ALA A 296 -11.44 9.75 14.75
N VAL A 297 -11.59 10.35 15.93
CA VAL A 297 -11.70 11.80 16.11
C VAL A 297 -10.54 12.39 16.86
N LYS A 298 -10.17 13.64 16.50
CA LYS A 298 -9.07 14.37 17.16
C LYS A 298 -9.47 14.75 18.58
N GLU A 299 -8.70 14.32 19.57
CA GLU A 299 -8.92 14.64 20.97
C GLU A 299 -9.10 16.15 21.22
N LYS A 300 -8.23 16.98 20.62
CA LYS A 300 -8.33 18.45 20.73
C LYS A 300 -9.67 19.00 20.22
N ALA A 301 -10.24 18.39 19.17
CA ALA A 301 -11.52 18.87 18.61
C ALA A 301 -12.67 18.49 19.51
N ILE A 302 -12.67 17.26 20.04
CA ILE A 302 -13.73 16.76 20.94
C ILE A 302 -13.68 17.47 22.30
N ARG A 303 -12.48 17.73 22.84
CA ARG A 303 -12.33 18.57 24.04
C ARG A 303 -12.99 19.94 23.87
N LYS A 304 -12.72 20.61 22.74
CA LYS A 304 -13.32 21.92 22.45
C LYS A 304 -14.84 21.83 22.35
N LEU A 305 -15.35 20.77 21.71
CA LEU A 305 -16.79 20.57 21.52
C LEU A 305 -17.54 20.40 22.85
N ASN A 306 -16.89 19.72 23.82
CA ASN A 306 -17.47 19.43 25.16
C ASN A 306 -17.06 20.43 26.24
N GLY A 307 -16.29 21.46 25.91
CA GLY A 307 -15.82 22.44 26.89
C GLY A 307 -14.79 21.92 27.90
N TYR A 308 -14.16 20.76 27.62
CA TYR A 308 -13.14 20.20 28.50
C TYR A 308 -11.83 20.97 28.46
N LYS A 309 -11.30 21.32 29.64
CA LYS A 309 -10.00 21.97 29.79
C LYS A 309 -8.84 20.99 29.49
N TYR A 310 -7.64 21.54 29.30
CA TYR A 310 -6.44 20.71 29.22
C TYR A 310 -6.19 19.97 30.56
N GLY A 311 -5.79 18.72 30.49
CA GLY A 311 -5.56 17.87 31.65
C GLY A 311 -6.37 16.56 31.54
N THR A 312 -6.42 15.82 32.63
CA THR A 312 -7.24 14.60 32.71
C THR A 312 -8.71 14.96 32.64
N VAL A 313 -9.47 14.24 31.84
CA VAL A 313 -10.94 14.31 31.79
C VAL A 313 -11.45 13.16 32.64
N GLU A 314 -12.05 13.47 33.78
CA GLU A 314 -12.70 12.47 34.60
C GLU A 314 -14.11 12.25 34.07
N LEU A 315 -14.35 11.06 33.54
CA LEU A 315 -15.64 10.62 33.02
C LEU A 315 -16.27 9.63 33.96
N ARG A 316 -17.60 9.72 34.12
CA ARG A 316 -18.41 8.80 34.93
C ARG A 316 -19.38 8.05 34.03
N GLU A 317 -19.80 6.89 34.45
CA GLU A 317 -20.87 6.15 33.79
C GLU A 317 -22.11 7.03 33.60
N GLY A 318 -22.62 7.04 32.36
CA GLY A 318 -23.76 7.85 31.95
C GLY A 318 -23.43 9.27 31.45
N ASP A 319 -22.15 9.71 31.57
CA ASP A 319 -21.75 11.02 31.00
C ASP A 319 -21.89 11.04 29.47
N GLU A 320 -22.34 12.18 28.96
CA GLU A 320 -22.50 12.40 27.52
C GLU A 320 -21.29 13.08 26.92
N VAL A 321 -20.64 12.42 25.97
CA VAL A 321 -19.53 12.97 25.19
C VAL A 321 -20.00 13.28 23.77
N LYS A 322 -20.12 14.56 23.42
CA LYS A 322 -20.43 14.99 22.05
C LYS A 322 -19.28 14.68 21.13
N LEU A 323 -19.56 14.01 20.01
CA LEU A 323 -18.58 13.57 19.02
C LEU A 323 -18.66 14.33 17.70
N ARG A 324 -19.78 15.09 17.50
CA ARG A 324 -20.03 15.83 16.25
C ARG A 324 -20.62 17.24 16.48
#